data_620607cea96bd58a104513bcb2bec82f
#
_entry.id   620607cea96bd58a104513bcb2bec82f
#
_cell.length_a   1.000
_cell.length_b   1.000
_cell.length_c   1.000
_cell.angle_alpha   90.00
_cell.angle_beta   90.00
_cell.angle_gamma   90.00
#
_symmetry.space_group_name_H-M   'P 1'
#
loop_
_entity.id
_entity.type
_entity.pdbx_description
1 polymer ?
#
loop_
_entity_poly.entity_id
_entity_poly.type
_entity_poly.pdbx_seq_one_letter_code
_entity_poly.pdbx_strand_id
1 'polypeptide(L)'
;MSPDSIYAYYEEMDFADYTNPRTGVRQIKVQHPEFETFMGEGSVHAGQFSCADCHMGTATNEAGETYVSHEWVSPLASEAISASCAACHKDLAGMVAGIQAHAEERTVAIGTKLETLTNRLAEAVTSGKYTDEQLDAVRALNRKGQFYWDFVFVENSEGAHNSKLTEKCLDQAEEAVDAALALL
;
A
#
# COMPACT_ATOMS: atom_id res chain seq x y z
N MET A 1 -5.95 12.36 -3.77
CA MET A 1 -7.09 11.51 -3.36
C MET A 1 -6.64 10.63 -2.21
N SER A 2 -7.51 10.34 -1.22
CA SER A 2 -7.18 9.36 -0.17
C SER A 2 -7.55 7.94 -0.64
N PRO A 3 -6.94 6.88 -0.07
CA PRO A 3 -7.37 5.51 -0.34
C PRO A 3 -8.87 5.30 -0.13
N ASP A 4 -9.43 5.89 0.93
CA ASP A 4 -10.85 5.82 1.24
C ASP A 4 -11.72 6.41 0.12
N SER A 5 -11.32 7.57 -0.44
CA SER A 5 -12.07 8.21 -1.54
C SER A 5 -11.92 7.46 -2.86
N ILE A 6 -10.77 6.81 -3.09
CA ILE A 6 -10.56 5.94 -4.26
C ILE A 6 -11.43 4.70 -4.16
N TYR A 7 -11.44 4.03 -2.98
CA TYR A 7 -12.27 2.87 -2.76
C TYR A 7 -13.77 3.19 -2.93
N ALA A 8 -14.25 4.28 -2.31
CA ALA A 8 -15.63 4.73 -2.43
C ALA A 8 -16.03 5.03 -3.89
N TYR A 9 -15.13 5.63 -4.67
CA TYR A 9 -15.36 5.90 -6.09
C TYR A 9 -15.51 4.60 -6.91
N TYR A 10 -14.69 3.58 -6.65
CA TYR A 10 -14.83 2.27 -7.31
C TYR A 10 -16.10 1.53 -6.89
N GLU A 11 -16.54 1.69 -5.64
CA GLU A 11 -17.82 1.14 -5.17
C GLU A 11 -19.01 1.81 -5.88
N GLU A 12 -18.99 3.16 -6.01
CA GLU A 12 -20.04 3.91 -6.72
C GLU A 12 -20.14 3.52 -8.19
N MET A 13 -19.00 3.25 -8.84
CA MET A 13 -18.95 2.81 -10.24
C MET A 13 -19.29 1.34 -10.43
N ASP A 14 -19.47 0.57 -9.39
CA ASP A 14 -19.53 -0.89 -9.44
C ASP A 14 -18.37 -1.50 -10.25
N PHE A 15 -17.16 -0.95 -10.07
CA PHE A 15 -15.98 -1.33 -10.85
C PHE A 15 -15.28 -2.55 -10.25
N ALA A 16 -14.73 -3.41 -11.09
CA ALA A 16 -13.79 -4.47 -10.72
C ALA A 16 -12.85 -4.78 -11.89
N ASP A 17 -11.59 -4.99 -11.59
CA ASP A 17 -10.60 -5.49 -12.56
C ASP A 17 -10.76 -6.99 -12.82
N TYR A 18 -11.14 -7.72 -11.78
CA TYR A 18 -11.20 -9.17 -11.83
C TYR A 18 -12.28 -9.71 -10.90
N THR A 19 -12.99 -10.72 -11.35
CA THR A 19 -13.90 -11.49 -10.51
C THR A 19 -13.31 -12.87 -10.26
N ASN A 20 -13.06 -13.21 -9.00
CA ASN A 20 -12.50 -14.50 -8.63
C ASN A 20 -13.53 -15.62 -8.91
N PRO A 21 -13.23 -16.59 -9.79
CA PRO A 21 -14.21 -17.60 -10.21
C PRO A 21 -14.57 -18.60 -9.12
N ARG A 22 -13.76 -18.73 -8.07
CA ARG A 22 -14.03 -19.64 -6.95
C ARG A 22 -14.93 -19.02 -5.88
N THR A 23 -14.81 -17.72 -5.68
CA THR A 23 -15.44 -17.00 -4.58
C THR A 23 -16.53 -16.01 -5.02
N GLY A 24 -16.47 -15.54 -6.26
CA GLY A 24 -17.28 -14.45 -6.76
C GLY A 24 -16.84 -13.05 -6.29
N VAL A 25 -15.73 -12.93 -5.56
CA VAL A 25 -15.20 -11.64 -5.12
C VAL A 25 -14.78 -10.80 -6.31
N ARG A 26 -15.27 -9.57 -6.38
CA ARG A 26 -14.94 -8.58 -7.40
C ARG A 26 -13.79 -7.73 -6.91
N GLN A 27 -12.59 -8.06 -7.34
CA GLN A 27 -11.33 -7.47 -6.88
C GLN A 27 -10.96 -6.19 -7.64
N ILE A 28 -10.31 -5.28 -6.94
CA ILE A 28 -9.71 -4.05 -7.50
C ILE A 28 -8.20 -4.23 -7.44
N LYS A 29 -7.53 -4.02 -8.57
CA LYS A 29 -6.07 -4.04 -8.64
C LYS A 29 -5.55 -2.62 -8.44
N VAL A 30 -4.85 -2.38 -7.35
CA VAL A 30 -4.12 -1.12 -7.14
C VAL A 30 -2.85 -1.11 -7.97
N GLN A 31 -2.49 0.05 -8.52
CA GLN A 31 -1.26 0.24 -9.30
C GLN A 31 -0.65 1.59 -8.98
N HIS A 32 0.64 1.60 -8.64
CA HIS A 32 1.46 2.80 -8.47
C HIS A 32 0.85 3.86 -7.54
N PRO A 33 0.51 3.52 -6.27
CA PRO A 33 -0.11 4.46 -5.33
C PRO A 33 0.90 5.40 -4.65
N GLU A 34 2.13 5.51 -5.16
CA GLU A 34 3.21 6.28 -4.55
C GLU A 34 2.84 7.75 -4.37
N PHE A 35 2.14 8.34 -5.35
CA PHE A 35 1.72 9.73 -5.26
C PHE A 35 0.67 9.93 -4.17
N GLU A 36 -0.35 9.07 -4.13
CA GLU A 36 -1.40 9.11 -3.12
C GLU A 36 -0.85 8.81 -1.72
N THR A 37 0.12 7.91 -1.63
CA THR A 37 0.80 7.61 -0.37
C THR A 37 1.63 8.79 0.09
N PHE A 38 2.50 9.35 -0.76
CA PHE A 38 3.34 10.49 -0.41
C PHE A 38 2.52 11.74 -0.08
N MET A 39 1.48 12.06 -0.87
CA MET A 39 0.63 13.23 -0.67
C MET A 39 -0.49 13.02 0.36
N GLY A 40 -0.63 11.80 0.85
CA GLY A 40 -1.74 11.39 1.72
C GLY A 40 -1.67 11.96 3.14
N GLU A 41 -2.75 11.73 3.87
CA GLU A 41 -2.87 12.17 5.26
C GLU A 41 -1.72 11.61 6.12
N GLY A 42 -1.13 12.47 6.95
CA GLY A 42 -0.04 12.10 7.84
C GLY A 42 1.36 12.23 7.25
N SER A 43 1.49 12.53 5.95
CA SER A 43 2.79 12.83 5.35
C SER A 43 3.39 14.10 5.95
N VAL A 44 4.66 14.00 6.36
CA VAL A 44 5.41 15.14 6.93
C VAL A 44 6.19 15.90 5.87
N HIS A 45 6.37 15.33 4.69
CA HIS A 45 7.14 15.89 3.58
C HIS A 45 6.26 16.48 2.47
N ALA A 46 5.01 16.04 2.36
CA ALA A 46 4.08 16.57 1.37
C ALA A 46 3.90 18.09 1.48
N GLY A 47 3.97 18.78 0.34
CA GLY A 47 3.87 20.23 0.28
C GLY A 47 5.17 20.99 0.61
N GLN A 48 6.22 20.30 1.07
CA GLN A 48 7.55 20.87 1.31
C GLN A 48 8.57 20.37 0.26
N PHE A 49 8.44 19.11 -0.14
CA PHE A 49 9.32 18.44 -1.07
C PHE A 49 8.52 17.79 -2.21
N SER A 50 9.16 17.69 -3.36
CA SER A 50 8.66 16.91 -4.49
C SER A 50 9.36 15.55 -4.58
N CYS A 51 8.84 14.67 -5.41
CA CYS A 51 9.50 13.39 -5.71
C CYS A 51 10.94 13.60 -6.22
N ALA A 52 11.15 14.62 -7.05
CA ALA A 52 12.45 14.95 -7.63
C ALA A 52 13.48 15.39 -6.57
N ASP A 53 13.06 16.06 -5.50
CA ASP A 53 13.96 16.50 -4.43
C ASP A 53 14.60 15.32 -3.70
N CYS A 54 13.88 14.20 -3.62
CA CYS A 54 14.35 12.98 -2.95
C CYS A 54 14.96 11.95 -3.92
N HIS A 55 14.51 11.91 -5.19
CA HIS A 55 14.91 10.87 -6.13
C HIS A 55 15.87 11.34 -7.23
N MET A 56 16.03 12.66 -7.43
CA MET A 56 16.81 13.25 -8.50
C MET A 56 17.90 14.19 -7.98
N GLY A 57 18.62 13.83 -6.96
CA GLY A 57 19.60 14.69 -6.29
C GLY A 57 20.64 15.35 -7.20
N THR A 58 21.52 16.13 -6.58
CA THR A 58 22.60 16.83 -7.29
C THR A 58 23.78 15.89 -7.55
N ALA A 59 24.27 15.87 -8.78
CA ALA A 59 25.49 15.17 -9.18
C ALA A 59 26.55 16.16 -9.71
N THR A 60 27.80 15.71 -9.81
CA THR A 60 28.92 16.50 -10.34
C THR A 60 29.55 15.73 -11.51
N ASN A 61 29.73 16.38 -12.65
CA ASN A 61 30.38 15.79 -13.82
C ASN A 61 31.92 15.77 -13.67
N GLU A 62 32.58 15.17 -14.65
CA GLU A 62 34.06 15.08 -14.66
C GLU A 62 34.76 16.45 -14.71
N ALA A 63 34.09 17.49 -15.19
CA ALA A 63 34.58 18.86 -15.20
C ALA A 63 34.41 19.61 -13.87
N GLY A 64 33.78 18.96 -12.86
CA GLY A 64 33.46 19.56 -11.57
C GLY A 64 32.21 20.44 -11.56
N GLU A 65 31.38 20.38 -12.61
CA GLU A 65 30.16 21.16 -12.71
C GLU A 65 29.01 20.39 -12.06
N THR A 66 28.23 21.08 -11.23
CA THR A 66 27.10 20.54 -10.52
C THR A 66 25.83 20.60 -11.39
N TYR A 67 25.08 19.51 -11.44
CA TYR A 67 23.83 19.43 -12.17
C TYR A 67 22.81 18.59 -11.39
N VAL A 68 21.52 18.74 -11.71
CA VAL A 68 20.46 17.85 -11.17
C VAL A 68 20.52 16.53 -11.92
N SER A 69 20.76 15.43 -11.20
CA SER A 69 20.74 14.09 -11.78
C SER A 69 19.29 13.73 -12.19
N HIS A 70 19.16 13.19 -13.39
CA HIS A 70 17.88 12.62 -13.84
C HIS A 70 17.82 11.10 -13.64
N GLU A 71 18.76 10.56 -12.89
CA GLU A 71 18.69 9.18 -12.41
C GLU A 71 17.64 9.10 -11.30
N TRP A 72 16.60 8.34 -11.58
CA TRP A 72 15.55 8.09 -10.60
C TRP A 72 15.99 6.95 -9.68
N VAL A 73 16.54 7.29 -8.54
CA VAL A 73 17.14 6.32 -7.61
C VAL A 73 16.53 6.44 -6.21
N SER A 74 16.67 5.37 -5.43
CA SER A 74 16.38 5.46 -4.00
C SER A 74 17.30 6.51 -3.34
N PRO A 75 16.77 7.39 -2.45
CA PRO A 75 17.59 8.30 -1.68
C PRO A 75 18.73 7.61 -0.92
N LEU A 76 18.55 6.38 -0.49
CA LEU A 76 19.56 5.57 0.20
C LEU A 76 20.66 5.03 -0.74
N ALA A 77 20.40 5.00 -2.05
CA ALA A 77 21.39 4.57 -3.04
C ALA A 77 22.34 5.71 -3.48
N SER A 78 22.07 6.95 -3.05
CA SER A 78 22.86 8.13 -3.40
C SER A 78 23.34 8.86 -2.14
N GLU A 79 24.67 8.89 -1.92
CA GLU A 79 25.27 9.62 -0.79
C GLU A 79 24.97 11.13 -0.87
N ALA A 80 24.94 11.69 -2.08
CA ALA A 80 24.65 13.11 -2.28
C ALA A 80 23.21 13.46 -1.89
N ILE A 81 22.25 12.59 -2.18
CA ILE A 81 20.83 12.77 -1.79
C ILE A 81 20.67 12.57 -0.30
N SER A 82 21.16 11.45 0.24
CA SER A 82 21.02 11.12 1.66
C SER A 82 21.70 12.13 2.58
N ALA A 83 22.81 12.76 2.12
CA ALA A 83 23.45 13.85 2.85
C ALA A 83 22.53 15.07 3.06
N SER A 84 21.62 15.37 2.13
CA SER A 84 20.65 16.45 2.30
C SER A 84 19.61 16.14 3.37
N CYS A 85 19.31 14.88 3.61
CA CYS A 85 18.38 14.43 4.63
C CYS A 85 18.96 14.50 6.05
N ALA A 86 20.31 14.50 6.17
CA ALA A 86 21.03 14.47 7.44
C ALA A 86 20.79 15.72 8.32
N ALA A 87 20.29 16.82 7.74
CA ALA A 87 19.89 18.00 8.49
C ALA A 87 18.78 17.71 9.52
N CYS A 88 17.88 16.77 9.23
CA CYS A 88 16.75 16.39 10.07
C CYS A 88 16.85 14.94 10.56
N HIS A 89 17.38 14.03 9.74
CA HIS A 89 17.48 12.61 10.03
C HIS A 89 18.91 12.19 10.40
N LYS A 90 19.11 11.77 11.66
CA LYS A 90 20.43 11.35 12.15
C LYS A 90 20.82 9.95 11.63
N ASP A 91 19.84 9.08 11.44
CA ASP A 91 19.99 7.72 10.93
C ASP A 91 18.85 7.44 9.95
N LEU A 92 18.97 7.96 8.74
CA LEU A 92 17.98 7.77 7.70
C LEU A 92 17.84 6.29 7.30
N ALA A 93 18.96 5.59 7.13
CA ALA A 93 18.95 4.20 6.70
C ALA A 93 18.29 3.27 7.74
N GLY A 94 18.64 3.42 9.02
CA GLY A 94 18.03 2.64 10.10
C GLY A 94 16.56 2.94 10.28
N MET A 95 16.15 4.21 10.14
CA MET A 95 14.74 4.61 10.19
C MET A 95 13.93 3.98 9.06
N VAL A 96 14.41 4.08 7.81
CA VAL A 96 13.72 3.50 6.64
C VAL A 96 13.66 1.99 6.75
N ALA A 97 14.76 1.32 7.10
CA ALA A 97 14.78 -0.13 7.29
C ALA A 97 13.78 -0.60 8.36
N GLY A 98 13.63 0.16 9.44
CA GLY A 98 12.64 -0.16 10.48
C GLY A 98 11.20 -0.02 9.99
N ILE A 99 10.89 1.01 9.20
CA ILE A 99 9.56 1.19 8.60
C ILE A 99 9.25 0.04 7.63
N GLN A 100 10.19 -0.26 6.73
CA GLN A 100 10.03 -1.30 5.72
C GLN A 100 9.84 -2.68 6.35
N ALA A 101 10.67 -3.05 7.32
CA ALA A 101 10.55 -4.33 8.03
C ALA A 101 9.20 -4.49 8.73
N HIS A 102 8.69 -3.42 9.36
CA HIS A 102 7.39 -3.44 10.01
C HIS A 102 6.23 -3.55 9.00
N ALA A 103 6.29 -2.79 7.90
CA ALA A 103 5.29 -2.86 6.84
C ALA A 103 5.27 -4.24 6.18
N GLU A 104 6.44 -4.82 5.90
CA GLU A 104 6.57 -6.17 5.34
C GLU A 104 5.96 -7.23 6.28
N GLU A 105 6.32 -7.22 7.57
CA GLU A 105 5.77 -8.15 8.57
C GLU A 105 4.24 -8.15 8.57
N ARG A 106 3.64 -6.97 8.65
CA ARG A 106 2.17 -6.82 8.65
C ARG A 106 1.56 -7.24 7.32
N THR A 107 2.15 -6.82 6.20
CA THR A 107 1.67 -7.14 4.86
C THR A 107 1.66 -8.66 4.62
N VAL A 108 2.70 -9.36 5.03
CA VAL A 108 2.78 -10.83 4.95
C VAL A 108 1.73 -11.49 5.85
N ALA A 109 1.56 -11.01 7.07
CA ALA A 109 0.56 -11.55 8.00
C ALA A 109 -0.87 -11.41 7.47
N ILE A 110 -1.23 -10.22 6.97
CA ILE A 110 -2.56 -9.95 6.41
C ILE A 110 -2.76 -10.73 5.09
N GLY A 111 -1.73 -10.81 4.24
CA GLY A 111 -1.76 -11.62 3.03
C GLY A 111 -2.08 -13.10 3.30
N THR A 112 -1.51 -13.66 4.36
CA THR A 112 -1.80 -15.03 4.83
C THR A 112 -3.27 -15.17 5.29
N LYS A 113 -3.80 -14.16 5.99
CA LYS A 113 -5.23 -14.13 6.37
C LYS A 113 -6.15 -14.02 5.13
N LEU A 114 -5.77 -13.21 4.14
CA LEU A 114 -6.51 -13.09 2.86
C LEU A 114 -6.54 -14.41 2.08
N GLU A 115 -5.43 -15.14 2.05
CA GLU A 115 -5.40 -16.47 1.44
C GLU A 115 -6.32 -17.44 2.18
N THR A 116 -6.28 -17.45 3.50
CA THR A 116 -7.16 -18.26 4.34
C THR A 116 -8.63 -17.92 4.09
N LEU A 117 -8.97 -16.61 4.07
CA LEU A 117 -10.31 -16.12 3.78
C LEU A 117 -10.78 -16.57 2.39
N THR A 118 -9.94 -16.43 1.37
CA THR A 118 -10.25 -16.86 0.00
C THR A 118 -10.59 -18.36 -0.07
N ASN A 119 -9.83 -19.20 0.63
CA ASN A 119 -10.06 -20.63 0.64
C ASN A 119 -11.36 -20.99 1.42
N ARG A 120 -11.57 -20.42 2.60
CA ARG A 120 -12.80 -20.64 3.38
C ARG A 120 -14.05 -20.14 2.64
N LEU A 121 -13.97 -18.98 1.98
CA LEU A 121 -15.08 -18.46 1.17
C LEU A 121 -15.38 -19.36 -0.02
N ALA A 122 -14.36 -19.90 -0.71
CA ALA A 122 -14.56 -20.86 -1.80
C ALA A 122 -15.26 -22.15 -1.33
N GLU A 123 -14.90 -22.64 -0.13
CA GLU A 123 -15.59 -23.77 0.50
C GLU A 123 -17.04 -23.42 0.89
N ALA A 124 -17.26 -22.22 1.44
CA ALA A 124 -18.57 -21.73 1.82
C ALA A 124 -19.52 -21.65 0.59
N VAL A 125 -19.04 -21.11 -0.53
CA VAL A 125 -19.78 -21.02 -1.80
C VAL A 125 -20.25 -22.40 -2.28
N THR A 126 -19.41 -23.42 -2.17
CA THR A 126 -19.75 -24.77 -2.63
C THR A 126 -20.55 -25.60 -1.62
N SER A 127 -20.55 -25.20 -0.34
CA SER A 127 -21.16 -25.98 0.74
C SER A 127 -22.68 -25.97 0.74
N GLY A 128 -23.30 -24.94 0.15
CA GLY A 128 -24.75 -24.71 0.20
C GLY A 128 -25.31 -24.36 1.60
N LYS A 129 -24.44 -24.03 2.56
CA LYS A 129 -24.83 -23.73 3.94
C LYS A 129 -25.14 -22.25 4.19
N TYR A 130 -24.71 -21.37 3.29
CA TYR A 130 -24.84 -19.92 3.40
C TYR A 130 -25.85 -19.39 2.38
N THR A 131 -26.59 -18.35 2.75
CA THR A 131 -27.42 -17.61 1.81
C THR A 131 -26.58 -16.71 0.91
N ASP A 132 -27.12 -16.28 -0.23
CA ASP A 132 -26.42 -15.33 -1.13
C ASP A 132 -26.07 -14.02 -0.40
N GLU A 133 -26.99 -13.51 0.45
CA GLU A 133 -26.75 -12.31 1.25
C GLU A 133 -25.58 -12.46 2.24
N GLN A 134 -25.47 -13.65 2.86
CA GLN A 134 -24.34 -13.94 3.76
C GLN A 134 -23.02 -13.99 2.99
N LEU A 135 -23.00 -14.63 1.83
CA LEU A 135 -21.82 -14.69 0.97
C LEU A 135 -21.44 -13.32 0.41
N ASP A 136 -22.42 -12.48 0.06
CA ASP A 136 -22.18 -11.13 -0.45
C ASP A 136 -21.58 -10.21 0.62
N ALA A 137 -22.01 -10.35 1.88
CA ALA A 137 -21.39 -9.65 3.00
C ALA A 137 -19.90 -10.02 3.16
N VAL A 138 -19.57 -11.31 3.05
CA VAL A 138 -18.18 -11.79 3.10
C VAL A 138 -17.38 -11.31 1.89
N ARG A 139 -17.97 -11.34 0.68
CA ARG A 139 -17.35 -10.86 -0.56
C ARG A 139 -17.00 -9.38 -0.48
N ALA A 140 -17.90 -8.54 0.04
CA ALA A 140 -17.68 -7.11 0.22
C ALA A 140 -16.52 -6.84 1.18
N LEU A 141 -16.44 -7.53 2.31
CA LEU A 141 -15.34 -7.42 3.26
C LEU A 141 -14.01 -7.93 2.68
N ASN A 142 -14.02 -9.05 1.95
CA ASN A 142 -12.83 -9.56 1.27
C ASN A 142 -12.31 -8.55 0.25
N ARG A 143 -13.19 -7.97 -0.58
CA ARG A 143 -12.86 -6.93 -1.56
C ARG A 143 -12.22 -5.72 -0.88
N LYS A 144 -12.82 -5.24 0.22
CA LYS A 144 -12.29 -4.12 1.01
C LYS A 144 -10.91 -4.43 1.56
N GLY A 145 -10.76 -5.59 2.22
CA GLY A 145 -9.49 -6.02 2.81
C GLY A 145 -8.39 -6.16 1.76
N GLN A 146 -8.71 -6.77 0.60
CA GLN A 146 -7.77 -6.90 -0.51
C GLN A 146 -7.35 -5.54 -1.06
N PHE A 147 -8.27 -4.58 -1.24
CA PHE A 147 -7.94 -3.25 -1.77
C PHE A 147 -6.93 -2.51 -0.88
N TYR A 148 -7.18 -2.44 0.43
CA TYR A 148 -6.29 -1.73 1.34
C TYR A 148 -4.95 -2.45 1.55
N TRP A 149 -4.95 -3.78 1.53
CA TRP A 149 -3.73 -4.57 1.54
C TRP A 149 -2.90 -4.36 0.26
N ASP A 150 -3.55 -4.42 -0.91
CA ASP A 150 -2.91 -4.22 -2.21
C ASP A 150 -2.33 -2.81 -2.35
N PHE A 151 -3.00 -1.80 -1.76
CA PHE A 151 -2.53 -0.42 -1.73
C PHE A 151 -1.14 -0.27 -1.07
N VAL A 152 -0.87 -1.06 -0.05
CA VAL A 152 0.45 -1.09 0.61
C VAL A 152 1.40 -2.04 -0.10
N PHE A 153 0.91 -3.21 -0.52
CA PHE A 153 1.73 -4.25 -1.12
C PHE A 153 2.42 -3.82 -2.43
N VAL A 154 1.76 -2.99 -3.25
CA VAL A 154 2.30 -2.53 -4.54
C VAL A 154 3.00 -1.17 -4.46
N GLU A 155 3.05 -0.56 -3.29
CA GLU A 155 3.71 0.74 -3.06
C GLU A 155 5.22 0.52 -2.86
N ASN A 156 6.03 1.06 -3.79
CA ASN A 156 7.46 0.70 -3.93
C ASN A 156 8.37 1.19 -2.79
N SER A 157 7.90 2.06 -1.88
CA SER A 157 8.71 2.49 -0.74
C SER A 157 8.57 1.58 0.48
N GLU A 158 7.65 0.60 0.42
CA GLU A 158 7.36 -0.28 1.56
C GLU A 158 7.02 0.52 2.83
N GLY A 159 6.22 1.58 2.66
CA GLY A 159 5.78 2.45 3.72
C GLY A 159 6.66 3.67 4.01
N ALA A 160 7.86 3.78 3.43
CA ALA A 160 8.76 4.90 3.71
C ALA A 160 8.25 6.25 3.19
N HIS A 161 7.41 6.29 2.17
CA HIS A 161 6.78 7.53 1.70
C HIS A 161 5.82 8.13 2.74
N ASN A 162 5.07 7.29 3.47
CA ASN A 162 4.15 7.74 4.50
C ASN A 162 3.74 6.59 5.42
N SER A 163 4.55 6.32 6.44
CA SER A 163 4.31 5.22 7.37
C SER A 163 2.97 5.28 8.09
N LYS A 164 2.45 6.49 8.36
CA LYS A 164 1.13 6.64 9.00
C LYS A 164 -0.02 6.21 8.11
N LEU A 165 0.02 6.56 6.82
CA LEU A 165 -1.00 6.12 5.87
C LEU A 165 -0.88 4.62 5.60
N THR A 166 0.34 4.09 5.53
CA THR A 166 0.62 2.66 5.41
C THR A 166 -0.03 1.89 6.56
N GLU A 167 0.21 2.30 7.81
CA GLU A 167 -0.43 1.68 8.97
C GLU A 167 -1.95 1.75 8.91
N LYS A 168 -2.51 2.92 8.59
CA LYS A 168 -3.97 3.10 8.44
C LYS A 168 -4.55 2.12 7.41
N CYS A 169 -3.89 1.95 6.26
CA CYS A 169 -4.34 1.00 5.24
C CYS A 169 -4.24 -0.46 5.73
N LEU A 170 -3.16 -0.82 6.40
CA LEU A 170 -2.99 -2.17 6.96
C LEU A 170 -4.02 -2.46 8.06
N ASP A 171 -4.33 -1.49 8.93
CA ASP A 171 -5.39 -1.62 9.93
C ASP A 171 -6.76 -1.87 9.29
N GLN A 172 -7.11 -1.09 8.26
CA GLN A 172 -8.36 -1.26 7.52
C GLN A 172 -8.43 -2.60 6.77
N ALA A 173 -7.30 -3.06 6.23
CA ALA A 173 -7.22 -4.36 5.59
C ALA A 173 -7.46 -5.49 6.60
N GLU A 174 -6.75 -5.45 7.73
CA GLU A 174 -6.82 -6.48 8.76
C GLU A 174 -8.23 -6.54 9.39
N GLU A 175 -8.81 -5.39 9.74
CA GLU A 175 -10.17 -5.30 10.28
C GLU A 175 -11.20 -5.92 9.33
N ALA A 176 -11.12 -5.59 8.04
CA ALA A 176 -12.05 -6.13 7.04
C ALA A 176 -11.89 -7.65 6.86
N VAL A 177 -10.65 -8.14 6.83
CA VAL A 177 -10.35 -9.57 6.68
C VAL A 177 -10.80 -10.36 7.92
N ASP A 178 -10.53 -9.87 9.12
CA ASP A 178 -10.93 -10.52 10.37
C ASP A 178 -12.46 -10.52 10.51
N ALA A 179 -13.14 -9.43 10.16
CA ALA A 179 -14.60 -9.38 10.12
C ALA A 179 -15.18 -10.39 9.12
N ALA A 180 -14.58 -10.53 7.93
CA ALA A 180 -15.01 -11.51 6.93
C ALA A 180 -14.82 -12.95 7.42
N LEU A 181 -13.68 -13.25 8.06
CA LEU A 181 -13.38 -14.57 8.63
C LEU A 181 -14.35 -14.96 9.77
N ALA A 182 -14.84 -13.97 10.52
CA ALA A 182 -15.78 -14.18 11.60
C ALA A 182 -17.20 -14.55 11.11
N LEU A 183 -17.54 -14.26 9.86
CA LEU A 183 -18.82 -14.61 9.23
C LEU A 183 -18.84 -16.01 8.63
N LEU A 184 -17.69 -16.66 8.49
CA LEU A 184 -17.50 -18.00 7.93
C LEU A 184 -17.19 -19.03 9.03
#